data_673e685b0aeff6b664dbef031ef83a2b
#
_entry.id   673e685b0aeff6b664dbef031ef83a2b
#
_cell.length_a   1.000
_cell.length_b   1.000
_cell.length_c   1.000
_cell.angle_alpha   90.00
_cell.angle_beta   90.00
_cell.angle_gamma   90.00
#
_symmetry.space_group_name_H-M   'P 1'
#
loop_
_entity.id
_entity.type
_entity.pdbx_description
1 polymer ?
#
loop_
_entity_poly.entity_id
_entity_poly.type
_entity_poly.pdbx_seq_one_letter_code
_entity_poly.pdbx_strand_id
1 'polypeptide(L)'
;MQRTTKDVGEFLASMEGTQGDDMRRLDDLISGRMPGQPRFLYEGVFWSGSEQQIVGYGVMDYQNRSGVMVEWFLVGFAAQKDHISIYLNAVEDGDYLLRQYEGKLGKAKTGSASIAFKTLADLDLDNLLEMVSRASDLTAT
;
A
#
# COMPACT_ATOMS: atom_id res chain seq x y z
N MET A 1 -8.09 -7.68 10.72
CA MET A 1 -8.33 -6.94 9.48
C MET A 1 -8.71 -7.88 8.38
N GLN A 2 -9.73 -7.56 7.60
CA GLN A 2 -10.29 -8.46 6.62
C GLN A 2 -10.55 -7.77 5.30
N ARG A 3 -10.38 -8.53 4.21
CA ARG A 3 -10.82 -8.11 2.89
C ARG A 3 -12.36 -8.01 2.88
N THR A 4 -12.87 -6.93 2.27
CA THR A 4 -14.31 -6.71 2.10
C THR A 4 -14.70 -6.87 0.64
N THR A 5 -16.01 -6.86 0.37
CA THR A 5 -16.55 -6.82 -0.97
C THR A 5 -16.97 -5.40 -1.40
N LYS A 6 -16.61 -4.39 -0.61
CA LYS A 6 -16.94 -3.01 -0.91
C LYS A 6 -16.21 -2.53 -2.16
N ASP A 7 -16.87 -1.66 -2.91
CA ASP A 7 -16.30 -1.09 -4.13
C ASP A 7 -15.22 -0.06 -3.79
N VAL A 8 -13.99 -0.31 -4.24
CA VAL A 8 -12.85 0.57 -3.99
C VAL A 8 -13.05 1.94 -4.65
N GLY A 9 -13.58 1.95 -5.87
CA GLY A 9 -13.83 3.21 -6.59
C GLY A 9 -14.83 4.10 -5.85
N GLU A 10 -15.91 3.53 -5.33
CA GLU A 10 -16.90 4.27 -4.54
C GLU A 10 -16.29 4.79 -3.24
N PHE A 11 -15.50 3.95 -2.57
CA PHE A 11 -14.80 4.36 -1.34
C PHE A 11 -13.91 5.58 -1.60
N LEU A 12 -13.08 5.53 -2.64
CA LEU A 12 -12.18 6.64 -2.98
C LEU A 12 -12.93 7.88 -3.43
N ALA A 13 -14.02 7.71 -4.17
CA ALA A 13 -14.85 8.82 -4.64
C ALA A 13 -15.53 9.56 -3.50
N SER A 14 -15.78 8.89 -2.37
CA SER A 14 -16.41 9.49 -1.20
C SER A 14 -15.46 10.33 -0.34
N MET A 15 -14.16 10.24 -0.58
CA MET A 15 -13.17 10.97 0.20
C MET A 15 -13.09 12.43 -0.24
N GLU A 16 -13.01 13.33 0.73
CA GLU A 16 -13.00 14.77 0.49
C GLU A 16 -11.60 15.38 0.68
N GLY A 17 -11.43 16.60 0.19
CA GLY A 17 -10.24 17.39 0.39
C GLY A 17 -9.02 16.92 -0.38
N THR A 18 -7.89 17.55 -0.07
CA THR A 18 -6.60 17.26 -0.72
C THR A 18 -6.17 15.81 -0.51
N GLN A 19 -6.42 15.28 0.68
CA GLN A 19 -6.09 13.89 0.98
C GLN A 19 -6.88 12.92 0.09
N GLY A 20 -8.16 13.20 -0.14
CA GLY A 20 -8.98 12.41 -1.07
C GLY A 20 -8.45 12.45 -2.49
N ASP A 21 -8.04 13.64 -2.96
CA ASP A 21 -7.44 13.79 -4.28
C ASP A 21 -6.15 12.97 -4.40
N ASP A 22 -5.30 13.02 -3.40
CA ASP A 22 -4.05 12.26 -3.36
C ASP A 22 -4.30 10.75 -3.34
N MET A 23 -5.30 10.29 -2.59
CA MET A 23 -5.68 8.88 -2.54
C MET A 23 -6.15 8.36 -3.90
N ARG A 24 -6.98 9.15 -4.61
CA ARG A 24 -7.45 8.79 -5.96
C ARG A 24 -6.29 8.75 -6.97
N ARG A 25 -5.37 9.71 -6.87
CA ARG A 25 -4.21 9.74 -7.74
C ARG A 25 -3.27 8.56 -7.48
N LEU A 26 -3.05 8.21 -6.21
CA LEU A 26 -2.28 7.02 -5.85
C LEU A 26 -2.89 5.75 -6.44
N ASP A 27 -4.21 5.63 -6.37
CA ASP A 27 -4.90 4.48 -6.96
C ASP A 27 -4.60 4.35 -8.46
N ASP A 28 -4.70 5.44 -9.19
CA ASP A 28 -4.40 5.46 -10.62
C ASP A 28 -2.94 5.09 -10.90
N LEU A 29 -2.02 5.66 -10.16
CA LEU A 29 -0.59 5.45 -10.35
C LEU A 29 -0.18 4.01 -10.02
N ILE A 30 -0.64 3.49 -8.89
CA ILE A 30 -0.31 2.14 -8.44
C ILE A 30 -0.96 1.10 -9.36
N SER A 31 -2.23 1.29 -9.70
CA SER A 31 -2.94 0.40 -10.64
C SER A 31 -2.21 0.28 -11.97
N GLY A 32 -1.67 1.39 -12.47
CA GLY A 32 -0.92 1.41 -13.72
C GLY A 32 0.37 0.61 -13.70
N ARG A 33 0.92 0.38 -12.50
CA ARG A 33 2.16 -0.38 -12.32
C ARG A 33 1.93 -1.81 -11.86
N MET A 34 0.68 -2.19 -11.63
CA MET A 34 0.30 -3.53 -11.19
C MET A 34 -0.80 -4.10 -12.09
N PRO A 35 -0.54 -4.21 -13.42
CA PRO A 35 -1.57 -4.66 -14.35
C PRO A 35 -1.99 -6.10 -14.04
N GLY A 36 -3.29 -6.36 -14.12
CA GLY A 36 -3.85 -7.68 -13.85
C GLY A 36 -3.95 -8.07 -12.39
N GLN A 37 -3.48 -7.24 -11.48
CA GLN A 37 -3.58 -7.51 -10.05
C GLN A 37 -4.93 -7.05 -9.51
N PRO A 38 -5.63 -7.88 -8.72
CA PRO A 38 -6.89 -7.47 -8.11
C PRO A 38 -6.64 -6.45 -6.99
N ARG A 39 -7.63 -5.59 -6.75
CA ARG A 39 -7.59 -4.68 -5.61
C ARG A 39 -8.84 -4.85 -4.77
N PHE A 40 -8.68 -4.70 -3.46
CA PHE A 40 -9.77 -4.85 -2.50
C PHE A 40 -9.64 -3.82 -1.40
N LEU A 41 -10.75 -3.49 -0.76
CA LEU A 41 -10.77 -2.69 0.46
C LEU A 41 -10.68 -3.63 1.66
N TYR A 42 -9.64 -3.41 2.48
CA TYR A 42 -9.44 -4.14 3.74
C TYR A 42 -9.85 -3.24 4.88
N GLU A 43 -10.67 -3.76 5.79
CA GLU A 43 -11.16 -3.00 6.95
C GLU A 43 -10.93 -3.78 8.23
N GLY A 44 -10.71 -3.06 9.32
CA GLY A 44 -10.56 -3.64 10.65
C GLY A 44 -9.56 -2.91 11.51
N VAL A 45 -9.20 -3.53 12.62
CA VAL A 45 -8.22 -2.99 13.56
C VAL A 45 -6.82 -3.42 13.12
N PHE A 46 -5.94 -2.43 12.93
CA PHE A 46 -4.55 -2.66 12.55
C PHE A 46 -3.67 -2.79 13.80
N TRP A 47 -2.39 -3.09 13.62
CA TRP A 47 -1.44 -3.35 14.72
C TRP A 47 -1.36 -2.21 15.75
N SER A 48 -1.64 -0.98 15.33
CA SER A 48 -1.65 0.18 16.21
C SER A 48 -2.86 0.21 17.14
N GLY A 49 -3.83 -0.70 16.98
CA GLY A 49 -5.08 -0.70 17.73
C GLY A 49 -6.14 0.24 17.17
N SER A 50 -5.84 0.99 16.12
CA SER A 50 -6.81 1.87 15.46
C SER A 50 -7.48 1.19 14.30
N GLU A 51 -8.74 1.57 14.05
CA GLU A 51 -9.50 1.08 12.91
C GLU A 51 -8.97 1.70 11.62
N GLN A 52 -8.74 0.88 10.59
CA GLN A 52 -8.14 1.29 9.34
C GLN A 52 -8.97 0.81 8.15
N GLN A 53 -8.85 1.56 7.04
CA GLN A 53 -9.38 1.16 5.74
C GLN A 53 -8.22 1.26 4.75
N ILE A 54 -7.81 0.11 4.22
CA ILE A 54 -6.64 0.02 3.33
C ILE A 54 -7.08 -0.45 1.95
N VAL A 55 -6.69 0.28 0.92
CA VAL A 55 -6.82 -0.19 -0.46
C VAL A 55 -5.60 -1.04 -0.75
N GLY A 56 -5.81 -2.33 -0.98
CA GLY A 56 -4.73 -3.29 -1.19
C GLY A 56 -4.75 -3.90 -2.58
N TYR A 57 -3.59 -4.01 -3.20
CA TYR A 57 -3.38 -4.57 -4.53
C TYR A 57 -2.62 -5.87 -4.45
N GLY A 58 -3.04 -6.83 -5.27
CA GLY A 58 -2.43 -8.15 -5.31
C GLY A 58 -2.87 -9.00 -4.13
N VAL A 59 -2.60 -10.30 -4.26
CA VAL A 59 -2.92 -11.26 -3.20
C VAL A 59 -1.65 -12.02 -2.86
N MET A 60 -1.32 -12.05 -1.57
CA MET A 60 -0.23 -12.88 -1.06
C MET A 60 -0.67 -13.55 0.23
N ASP A 61 -0.08 -14.69 0.51
CA ASP A 61 -0.31 -15.40 1.75
C ASP A 61 0.93 -15.30 2.63
N TYR A 62 0.72 -15.10 3.92
CA TYR A 62 1.81 -15.20 4.88
C TYR A 62 1.37 -15.99 6.10
N GLN A 63 2.33 -16.62 6.77
CA GLN A 63 2.08 -17.36 7.98
C GLN A 63 2.23 -16.42 9.18
N ASN A 64 1.16 -16.30 10.00
CA ASN A 64 1.24 -15.48 11.20
C ASN A 64 1.96 -16.22 12.35
N ARG A 65 2.09 -15.56 13.50
CA ARG A 65 2.77 -16.13 14.66
C ARG A 65 2.13 -17.42 15.18
N SER A 66 0.83 -17.59 14.95
CA SER A 66 0.08 -18.79 15.35
C SER A 66 0.19 -19.92 14.34
N GLY A 67 0.93 -19.73 13.26
CA GLY A 67 1.09 -20.73 12.20
C GLY A 67 -0.06 -20.77 11.19
N VAL A 68 -0.99 -19.82 11.25
CA VAL A 68 -2.14 -19.75 10.34
C VAL A 68 -1.75 -18.95 9.10
N MET A 69 -2.11 -19.46 7.91
CA MET A 69 -1.94 -18.73 6.65
C MET A 69 -2.97 -17.62 6.56
N VAL A 70 -2.52 -16.41 6.31
CA VAL A 70 -3.37 -15.22 6.19
C VAL A 70 -3.25 -14.66 4.79
N GLU A 71 -4.39 -14.40 4.15
CA GLU A 71 -4.43 -13.68 2.89
C GLU A 71 -4.23 -12.19 3.13
N TRP A 72 -3.35 -11.58 2.36
CA TRP A 72 -3.00 -10.18 2.52
C TRP A 72 -2.78 -9.52 1.15
N PHE A 73 -2.50 -8.24 1.15
CA PHE A 73 -2.16 -7.51 -0.06
C PHE A 73 -0.64 -7.38 -0.22
N LEU A 74 -0.20 -7.17 -1.45
CA LEU A 74 1.20 -6.95 -1.76
C LEU A 74 1.60 -5.48 -1.55
N VAL A 75 0.81 -4.58 -2.11
CA VAL A 75 0.97 -3.13 -1.97
C VAL A 75 -0.36 -2.55 -1.53
N GLY A 76 -0.34 -1.67 -0.54
CA GLY A 76 -1.57 -1.03 -0.06
C GLY A 76 -1.34 0.40 0.35
N PHE A 77 -2.41 1.17 0.49
CA PHE A 77 -2.33 2.52 1.01
C PHE A 77 -3.59 2.88 1.78
N ALA A 78 -3.42 3.77 2.75
CA ALA A 78 -4.51 4.19 3.64
C ALA A 78 -4.35 5.65 4.02
N ALA A 79 -5.49 6.34 4.15
CA ALA A 79 -5.53 7.69 4.69
C ALA A 79 -5.63 7.60 6.20
N GLN A 80 -4.77 8.35 6.89
CA GLN A 80 -4.82 8.54 8.33
C GLN A 80 -5.09 10.00 8.63
N LYS A 81 -5.26 10.34 9.90
CA LYS A 81 -5.68 11.68 10.30
C LYS A 81 -4.80 12.78 9.70
N ASP A 82 -3.49 12.65 9.81
CA ASP A 82 -2.53 13.69 9.42
C ASP A 82 -1.60 13.29 8.29
N HIS A 83 -1.77 12.10 7.71
CA HIS A 83 -0.85 11.59 6.70
C HIS A 83 -1.48 10.45 5.90
N ILE A 84 -0.80 10.05 4.85
CA ILE A 84 -1.12 8.85 4.07
C ILE A 84 0.00 7.85 4.30
N SER A 85 -0.35 6.58 4.45
CA SER A 85 0.62 5.49 4.53
C SER A 85 0.53 4.60 3.32
N ILE A 86 1.70 4.18 2.80
CA ILE A 86 1.80 3.15 1.77
C ILE A 86 2.50 1.96 2.41
N TYR A 87 1.93 0.77 2.20
CA TYR A 87 2.47 -0.49 2.71
C TYR A 87 3.01 -1.30 1.54
N LEU A 88 4.24 -1.79 1.66
CA LEU A 88 4.88 -2.58 0.63
C LEU A 88 5.42 -3.87 1.26
N ASN A 89 4.71 -4.96 1.03
CA ASN A 89 5.02 -6.25 1.66
C ASN A 89 5.93 -7.14 0.82
N ALA A 90 6.36 -6.68 -0.34
CA ALA A 90 7.25 -7.44 -1.21
C ALA A 90 8.60 -7.68 -0.54
N VAL A 91 9.14 -8.87 -0.76
CA VAL A 91 10.44 -9.31 -0.23
C VAL A 91 11.32 -9.74 -1.41
N GLU A 92 12.58 -9.32 -1.39
CA GLU A 92 13.60 -9.74 -2.34
C GLU A 92 14.88 -10.08 -1.58
N ASP A 93 15.46 -11.24 -1.90
CA ASP A 93 16.69 -11.71 -1.26
C ASP A 93 16.62 -11.77 0.28
N GLY A 94 15.45 -12.15 0.79
CA GLY A 94 15.24 -12.34 2.22
C GLY A 94 14.97 -11.08 3.02
N ASP A 95 14.82 -9.92 2.38
CA ASP A 95 14.52 -8.67 3.05
C ASP A 95 13.44 -7.88 2.32
N TYR A 96 12.80 -6.95 3.01
CA TYR A 96 11.79 -6.09 2.39
C TYR A 96 12.38 -5.27 1.26
N LEU A 97 11.68 -5.25 0.14
CA LEU A 97 12.08 -4.48 -1.05
C LEU A 97 12.27 -2.99 -0.72
N LEU A 98 11.46 -2.45 0.17
CA LEU A 98 11.52 -1.05 0.58
C LEU A 98 12.90 -0.63 1.05
N ARG A 99 13.68 -1.53 1.65
CA ARG A 99 15.02 -1.22 2.12
C ARG A 99 15.97 -0.75 1.01
N GLN A 100 15.75 -1.21 -0.21
CA GLN A 100 16.55 -0.78 -1.37
C GLN A 100 16.24 0.66 -1.79
N TYR A 101 15.13 1.20 -1.33
CA TYR A 101 14.64 2.54 -1.71
C TYR A 101 14.68 3.53 -0.56
N GLU A 102 15.18 3.17 0.61
CA GLU A 102 15.31 4.08 1.73
C GLU A 102 16.16 5.29 1.33
N GLY A 103 15.70 6.49 1.68
CA GLY A 103 16.37 7.74 1.32
C GLY A 103 16.16 8.18 -0.13
N LYS A 104 15.41 7.42 -0.93
CA LYS A 104 15.16 7.72 -2.35
C LYS A 104 13.71 8.09 -2.65
N LEU A 105 12.86 8.18 -1.64
CA LEU A 105 11.42 8.32 -1.82
C LEU A 105 10.91 9.75 -1.61
N GLY A 106 11.82 10.71 -1.45
CA GLY A 106 11.45 12.10 -1.21
C GLY A 106 11.23 12.37 0.27
N LYS A 107 10.33 13.29 0.58
CA LYS A 107 10.04 13.70 1.96
C LYS A 107 9.04 12.73 2.58
N ALA A 108 9.53 11.61 3.05
CA ALA A 108 8.71 10.55 3.62
C ALA A 108 9.44 9.87 4.78
N LYS A 109 8.64 9.35 5.70
CA LYS A 109 9.14 8.56 6.83
C LYS A 109 9.00 7.09 6.48
N THR A 110 10.08 6.33 6.53
CA THR A 110 10.05 4.92 6.17
C THR A 110 10.21 4.02 7.38
N GLY A 111 9.39 2.95 7.42
CA GLY A 111 9.55 1.81 8.32
C GLY A 111 10.11 0.63 7.53
N SER A 112 9.98 -0.58 8.05
CA SER A 112 10.45 -1.80 7.36
C SER A 112 9.67 -2.06 6.07
N ALA A 113 8.36 -1.89 6.11
CA ALA A 113 7.46 -2.17 4.98
C ALA A 113 6.42 -1.06 4.80
N SER A 114 6.67 0.14 5.32
CA SER A 114 5.71 1.24 5.26
C SER A 114 6.38 2.59 4.99
N ILE A 115 5.63 3.46 4.33
CA ILE A 115 6.02 4.82 4.00
C ILE A 115 4.91 5.74 4.48
N ALA A 116 5.24 6.80 5.23
CA ALA A 116 4.28 7.80 5.68
C ALA A 116 4.67 9.17 5.12
N PHE A 117 3.70 9.91 4.60
CA PHE A 117 3.92 11.24 4.03
C PHE A 117 2.66 12.08 4.15
N LYS A 118 2.79 13.40 4.10
CA LYS A 118 1.65 14.31 4.23
C LYS A 118 0.90 14.51 2.93
N THR A 119 1.61 14.81 1.86
CA THR A 119 1.02 15.06 0.54
C THR A 119 1.79 14.30 -0.53
N LEU A 120 1.09 13.95 -1.59
CA LEU A 120 1.70 13.22 -2.70
C LEU A 120 2.85 13.98 -3.33
N ALA A 121 2.78 15.31 -3.33
CA ALA A 121 3.84 16.16 -3.85
C ALA A 121 5.17 16.02 -3.11
N ASP A 122 5.16 15.53 -1.87
CA ASP A 122 6.38 15.29 -1.08
C ASP A 122 7.17 14.08 -1.56
N LEU A 123 6.54 13.17 -2.31
CA LEU A 123 7.17 11.91 -2.71
C LEU A 123 7.96 12.05 -4.02
N ASP A 124 9.03 11.27 -4.12
CA ASP A 124 9.68 10.97 -5.39
C ASP A 124 8.85 9.89 -6.09
N LEU A 125 7.95 10.32 -6.97
CA LEU A 125 7.02 9.42 -7.64
C LEU A 125 7.72 8.43 -8.57
N ASP A 126 8.79 8.85 -9.23
CA ASP A 126 9.52 7.97 -10.14
C ASP A 126 10.10 6.77 -9.39
N ASN A 127 10.74 7.01 -8.26
CA ASN A 127 11.29 5.94 -7.43
C ASN A 127 10.19 5.10 -6.76
N LEU A 128 9.10 5.75 -6.30
CA LEU A 128 7.97 5.03 -5.73
C LEU A 128 7.38 4.04 -6.76
N LEU A 129 7.14 4.52 -7.97
CA LEU A 129 6.50 3.70 -9.00
C LEU A 129 7.43 2.62 -9.54
N GLU A 130 8.73 2.88 -9.60
CA GLU A 130 9.72 1.84 -9.90
C GLU A 130 9.66 0.72 -8.86
N MET A 131 9.60 1.07 -7.59
CA MET A 131 9.50 0.11 -6.50
C MET A 131 8.21 -0.72 -6.60
N VAL A 132 7.08 -0.08 -6.89
CA VAL A 132 5.79 -0.76 -7.08
C VAL A 132 5.85 -1.73 -8.27
N SER A 133 6.40 -1.31 -9.39
CA SER A 133 6.57 -2.16 -10.57
C SER A 133 7.42 -3.39 -10.25
N ARG A 134 8.51 -3.19 -9.52
CA ARG A 134 9.38 -4.28 -9.10
C ARG A 134 8.67 -5.26 -8.17
N ALA A 135 7.87 -4.74 -7.24
CA ALA A 135 7.05 -5.57 -6.35
C ALA A 135 6.10 -6.46 -7.17
N SER A 136 5.45 -5.88 -8.17
CA SER A 136 4.56 -6.63 -9.06
C SER A 136 5.31 -7.72 -9.84
N ASP A 137 6.49 -7.41 -10.35
CA ASP A 137 7.32 -8.36 -11.10
C ASP A 137 7.78 -9.54 -10.23
N LEU A 138 8.13 -9.28 -8.97
CA LEU A 138 8.55 -10.31 -8.03
C LEU A 138 7.45 -11.34 -7.75
N THR A 139 6.18 -10.94 -7.84
CA THR A 139 5.05 -11.84 -7.62
C THR A 139 4.60 -12.56 -8.89
N ALA A 140 4.99 -12.08 -10.06
CA ALA A 140 4.63 -12.68 -11.34
C ALA A 140 5.42 -13.98 -11.63
N THR A 141 6.42 -14.26 -10.84
CA THR A 141 7.21 -15.51 -10.93
C THR A 141 6.70 -16.54 -9.92
#